data_ff775116b20982fd60cf1c9149ac4746
#
_entry.id   ff775116b20982fd60cf1c9149ac4746
#
_cell.length_a   1.000
_cell.length_b   1.000
_cell.length_c   1.000
_cell.angle_alpha   90.00
_cell.angle_beta   90.00
_cell.angle_gamma   90.00
#
_symmetry.space_group_name_H-M   'P 1'
#
loop_
_entity.id
_entity.type
_entity.pdbx_description
1 polymer ?
#
loop_
_entity_poly.entity_id
_entity_poly.type
_entity_poly.pdbx_seq_one_letter_code
_entity_poly.pdbx_strand_id
1 'polypeptide(L)' 'MIHPTAVISEKATIGENVTIGPFCVVDDDVSIGDGCILKSHVVVRGPTRIGKNNKFYP' A
#
# COMPACT_ATOMS: atom_id res chain seq x y z
N MET A 1 6.50 -4.89 -5.80
CA MET A 1 7.66 -4.00 -5.69
C MET A 1 7.29 -2.72 -4.97
N ILE A 2 8.13 -2.28 -4.08
CA ILE A 2 7.88 -1.07 -3.30
C ILE A 2 8.91 -0.02 -3.70
N HIS A 3 8.44 1.13 -4.15
CA HIS A 3 9.34 2.21 -4.56
C HIS A 3 10.09 2.76 -3.33
N PRO A 4 11.39 3.08 -3.48
CA PRO A 4 12.18 3.55 -2.32
C PRO A 4 11.66 4.81 -1.64
N THR A 5 10.89 5.63 -2.34
CA THR A 5 10.33 6.85 -1.74
C THR A 5 9.01 6.62 -1.03
N ALA A 6 8.45 5.41 -1.09
CA ALA A 6 7.23 5.10 -0.36
C ALA A 6 7.53 4.97 1.14
N VAL A 7 6.63 5.46 1.96
CA VAL A 7 6.74 5.35 3.42
C VAL A 7 5.69 4.36 3.90
N ILE A 8 6.16 3.23 4.41
CA ILE A 8 5.26 2.15 4.83
C ILE A 8 5.55 1.84 6.29
N SER A 9 4.50 1.89 7.11
CA SER A 9 4.63 1.55 8.51
C SER A 9 5.06 0.10 8.69
N GLU A 10 5.92 -0.15 9.68
CA GLU A 10 6.30 -1.51 10.06
C GLU A 10 5.10 -2.33 10.52
N LYS A 11 4.05 -1.68 10.97
CA LYS A 11 2.85 -2.35 11.47
C LYS A 11 1.81 -2.60 10.38
N ALA A 12 2.10 -2.20 9.15
CA ALA A 12 1.22 -2.52 8.03
C ALA A 12 1.50 -3.94 7.56
N THR A 13 0.45 -4.61 7.10
CA THR A 13 0.55 -5.94 6.52
C THR A 13 0.42 -5.83 5.01
N ILE A 14 1.46 -6.21 4.29
CA ILE A 14 1.49 -6.11 2.83
C ILE A 14 1.50 -7.52 2.26
N GLY A 15 0.55 -7.81 1.38
CA GLY A 15 0.45 -9.10 0.73
C GLY A 15 1.54 -9.33 -0.30
N GLU A 16 1.45 -10.46 -1.01
CA GLU A 16 2.41 -10.82 -2.04
C GLU A 16 2.11 -10.10 -3.34
N ASN A 17 3.15 -9.82 -4.11
CA ASN A 17 3.04 -9.19 -5.43
C ASN A 17 2.34 -7.84 -5.40
N VAL A 18 2.49 -7.12 -4.30
CA VAL A 18 1.97 -5.76 -4.17
C VAL A 18 2.97 -4.79 -4.77
N THR A 19 2.47 -3.86 -5.58
CA THR A 19 3.30 -2.80 -6.15
C THR A 19 2.90 -1.48 -5.51
N ILE A 20 3.87 -0.79 -4.93
CA ILE A 20 3.64 0.51 -4.31
C ILE A 20 4.54 1.54 -4.98
N GLY A 21 3.93 2.50 -5.62
CA GLY A 21 4.65 3.52 -6.38
C GLY A 21 5.26 4.62 -5.51
N PRO A 22 5.86 5.63 -6.16
CA PRO A 22 6.58 6.66 -5.43
C PRO A 22 5.66 7.54 -4.58
N PHE A 23 6.19 7.98 -3.45
CA PHE A 23 5.54 8.92 -2.55
C PHE A 23 4.20 8.43 -1.99
N CYS A 24 4.00 7.11 -1.97
CA CYS A 24 2.87 6.54 -1.28
C CYS A 24 3.14 6.50 0.22
N VAL A 25 2.07 6.59 1.01
CA VAL A 25 2.16 6.49 2.46
C VAL A 25 1.16 5.44 2.94
N VAL A 26 1.65 4.48 3.70
CA VAL A 26 0.82 3.42 4.29
C VAL A 26 1.03 3.45 5.79
N ASP A 27 -0.03 3.77 6.52
CA ASP A 27 0.01 3.92 7.98
C ASP A 27 -0.10 2.60 8.71
N ASP A 28 -0.05 2.68 10.03
CA ASP A 28 -0.30 1.54 10.92
C ASP A 28 -1.70 0.97 10.71
N ASP A 29 -1.90 -0.27 11.08
CA ASP A 29 -3.20 -0.94 11.02
C ASP A 29 -3.81 -0.98 9.62
N VAL A 30 -2.96 -1.01 8.60
CA VAL A 30 -3.37 -1.18 7.21
C VAL A 30 -3.01 -2.58 6.77
N SER A 31 -3.96 -3.29 6.16
CA SER A 31 -3.70 -4.58 5.51
C SER A 31 -4.00 -4.46 4.03
N ILE A 32 -3.03 -4.79 3.20
CA ILE A 32 -3.17 -4.74 1.75
C ILE A 32 -3.08 -6.15 1.20
N GLY A 33 -4.11 -6.57 0.49
CA GLY A 33 -4.19 -7.92 -0.07
C GLY A 33 -3.24 -8.12 -1.26
N ASP A 34 -3.09 -9.38 -1.65
CA ASP A 34 -2.16 -9.75 -2.71
C ASP A 34 -2.50 -9.09 -4.04
N GLY A 35 -1.48 -8.76 -4.81
CA GLY A 35 -1.64 -8.26 -6.17
C GLY A 35 -2.16 -6.84 -6.30
N CYS A 36 -2.24 -6.10 -5.20
CA CYS A 36 -2.69 -4.71 -5.25
C CYS A 36 -1.64 -3.81 -5.86
N ILE A 37 -2.08 -2.72 -6.47
CA ILE A 37 -1.21 -1.72 -7.07
C ILE A 37 -1.61 -0.35 -6.54
N LEU A 38 -0.67 0.31 -5.88
CA LEU A 38 -0.81 1.70 -5.48
C LEU A 38 0.07 2.52 -6.43
N LYS A 39 -0.53 3.43 -7.17
CA LYS A 39 0.23 4.25 -8.12
C LYS A 39 1.10 5.25 -7.36
N SER A 40 1.13 6.48 -7.72
CA SER A 40 1.95 7.47 -7.00
C SER A 40 1.08 8.29 -6.05
N HIS A 41 1.69 8.77 -4.97
CA HIS A 41 1.04 9.71 -4.04
C HIS A 41 -0.27 9.18 -3.42
N VAL A 42 -0.38 7.87 -3.26
CA VAL A 42 -1.55 7.26 -2.62
C VAL A 42 -1.31 7.20 -1.12
N VAL A 43 -2.25 7.72 -0.34
CA VAL A 43 -2.16 7.70 1.12
C VAL A 43 -3.24 6.75 1.66
N VAL A 44 -2.82 5.74 2.40
CA VAL A 44 -3.72 4.79 3.04
C VAL A 44 -3.56 4.91 4.54
N ARG A 45 -4.62 5.27 5.23
CA ARG A 45 -4.60 5.45 6.68
C ARG A 45 -5.37 4.32 7.36
N GLY A 46 -4.92 3.95 8.52
CA GLY A 46 -5.58 2.91 9.28
C GLY A 46 -6.71 3.42 10.16
N PRO A 47 -7.52 2.51 10.65
CA PRO A 47 -7.50 1.10 10.28
C PRO A 47 -8.17 0.89 8.92
N THR A 48 -7.52 0.12 8.04
CA THR A 48 -8.04 -0.14 6.69
C THR A 48 -7.62 -1.53 6.26
N ARG A 49 -8.55 -2.24 5.63
CA ARG A 49 -8.26 -3.54 5.03
C ARG A 49 -8.64 -3.51 3.56
N ILE A 50 -7.66 -3.76 2.71
CA ILE A 50 -7.82 -3.73 1.27
C ILE A 50 -7.76 -5.17 0.75
N GLY A 51 -8.76 -5.57 -0.03
CA GLY A 51 -8.82 -6.90 -0.63
C GLY A 51 -7.78 -7.07 -1.74
N LYS A 52 -7.82 -8.21 -2.40
CA LYS A 52 -6.84 -8.57 -3.43
C LYS A 52 -7.09 -7.85 -4.74
N ASN A 53 -6.02 -7.65 -5.51
CA ASN A 53 -6.06 -7.21 -6.90
C ASN A 53 -6.74 -5.86 -7.12
N ASN A 54 -6.61 -4.95 -6.18
CA ASN A 54 -7.14 -3.59 -6.33
C ASN A 54 -6.07 -2.65 -6.86
N LYS A 55 -6.52 -1.62 -7.59
CA LYS A 55 -5.65 -0.55 -8.06
C LYS A 55 -6.11 0.77 -7.49
N PHE A 56 -5.16 1.56 -7.01
CA PHE A 56 -5.43 2.86 -6.43
C PHE A 56 -4.67 3.94 -7.18
N TYR A 57 -5.36 5.00 -7.53
CA TYR A 57 -4.79 6.16 -8.21
C TYR A 57 -4.83 7.36 -7.30
N PRO A 58 -3.94 8.34 -7.53
CA PRO A 58 -3.92 9.54 -6.69
C PRO A 58 -5.20 10.36 -6.79
#